data_6ef8c30d8040e4c4cabb9a6fea47c70a
#
_entry.id   6ef8c30d8040e4c4cabb9a6fea47c70a
#
_cell.length_a   1.000
_cell.length_b   1.000
_cell.length_c   1.000
_cell.angle_alpha   90.00
_cell.angle_beta   90.00
_cell.angle_gamma   90.00
#
_symmetry.space_group_name_H-M   'P 1'
#
loop_
_entity.id
_entity.type
_entity.pdbx_description
1 polymer ?
#
loop_
_entity_poly.entity_id
_entity_poly.type
_entity_poly.pdbx_seq_one_letter_code
_entity_poly.pdbx_strand_id
1 'polypeptide(L)'
;LLEISKSKPTLICDADEVIFDFMYSFEKYLHAKSLYFNWKSYALEGNILNNKNEALNKSQITDTINNFFMHETESMSLVEGAANSLKILSKQNSIIILSNIPFKFYEKRKVALKKNGINFPFFANTGPKGKAVKYLSDIHKGKIWFIDDSPYQIKSVKLEEKNVNTILFVGNSKLEALIKSKNKYCDHFSNKWEDNIKTILN
;
A
#
# COMPACT_ATOMS: atom_id res chain seq x y z
N LEU A 1 10.54 22.02 1.59
CA LEU A 1 9.75 21.89 2.82
C LEU A 1 8.35 21.49 2.43
N LEU A 2 7.86 20.35 2.96
CA LEU A 2 6.48 19.89 2.78
C LEU A 2 5.55 20.94 3.42
N GLU A 3 4.76 21.64 2.61
CA GLU A 3 3.63 22.44 3.09
C GLU A 3 2.47 21.51 3.45
N ILE A 4 2.64 20.75 4.51
CA ILE A 4 1.54 19.99 5.08
C ILE A 4 0.87 20.92 6.09
N SER A 5 -0.41 21.22 5.86
CA SER A 5 -1.18 22.06 6.78
C SER A 5 -1.22 21.43 8.15
N LYS A 6 -0.63 22.09 9.15
CA LYS A 6 -0.62 21.61 10.55
C LYS A 6 -2.01 21.55 11.20
N SER A 7 -3.04 22.11 10.55
CA SER A 7 -4.40 22.21 11.08
C SER A 7 -5.39 21.20 10.48
N LYS A 8 -5.05 20.57 9.36
CA LYS A 8 -5.94 19.57 8.73
C LYS A 8 -5.59 18.16 9.19
N PRO A 9 -6.57 17.25 9.31
CA PRO A 9 -6.30 15.84 9.44
C PRO A 9 -5.37 15.36 8.33
N THR A 10 -4.57 14.34 8.60
CA THR A 10 -3.62 13.79 7.62
C THR A 10 -3.95 12.34 7.33
N LEU A 11 -4.08 11.99 6.06
CA LEU A 11 -4.17 10.61 5.59
C LEU A 11 -2.80 10.18 5.05
N ILE A 12 -2.21 9.19 5.68
CA ILE A 12 -1.02 8.48 5.21
C ILE A 12 -1.51 7.20 4.52
N CYS A 13 -1.27 7.10 3.22
CA CYS A 13 -1.83 6.07 2.36
C CYS A 13 -0.71 5.22 1.76
N ASP A 14 -0.83 3.89 1.83
CA ASP A 14 0.01 2.98 1.05
C ASP A 14 -0.28 3.09 -0.45
N ALA A 15 0.60 2.55 -1.27
CA ALA A 15 0.44 2.56 -2.72
C ALA A 15 0.03 1.20 -3.29
N ASP A 16 0.74 0.12 -2.97
CA ASP A 16 0.49 -1.20 -3.55
C ASP A 16 -0.73 -1.85 -2.88
N GLU A 17 -1.67 -2.43 -3.65
CA GLU A 17 -2.98 -2.95 -3.22
C GLU A 17 -3.95 -1.91 -2.60
N VAL A 18 -3.52 -0.66 -2.46
CA VAL A 18 -4.38 0.43 -1.97
C VAL A 18 -4.67 1.45 -3.07
N ILE A 19 -3.66 1.91 -3.78
CA ILE A 19 -3.76 2.83 -4.93
C ILE A 19 -3.62 2.06 -6.24
N PHE A 20 -2.61 1.20 -6.33
CA PHE A 20 -2.31 0.37 -7.50
C PHE A 20 -2.71 -1.08 -7.24
N ASP A 21 -3.35 -1.71 -8.22
CA ASP A 21 -3.67 -3.14 -8.20
C ASP A 21 -2.38 -3.95 -8.49
N PHE A 22 -1.57 -4.05 -7.43
CA PHE A 22 -0.25 -4.68 -7.48
C PHE A 22 -0.35 -6.17 -7.84
N MET A 23 -1.20 -6.92 -7.13
CA MET A 23 -1.26 -8.37 -7.31
C MET A 23 -1.79 -8.76 -8.69
N TYR A 24 -2.77 -8.02 -9.23
CA TYR A 24 -3.23 -8.25 -10.60
C TYR A 24 -2.09 -8.06 -11.61
N SER A 25 -1.37 -6.95 -11.50
CA SER A 25 -0.24 -6.65 -12.38
C SER A 25 0.90 -7.64 -12.20
N PHE A 26 1.15 -8.04 -10.96
CA PHE A 26 2.21 -8.99 -10.61
C PHE A 26 1.90 -10.41 -11.09
N GLU A 27 0.68 -10.92 -10.90
CA GLU A 27 0.26 -12.22 -11.47
C GLU A 27 0.41 -12.24 -12.99
N LYS A 28 -0.03 -11.18 -13.68
CA LYS A 28 0.14 -11.04 -15.14
C LYS A 28 1.61 -11.11 -15.55
N TYR A 29 2.48 -10.39 -14.83
CA TYR A 29 3.91 -10.41 -15.06
C TYR A 29 4.52 -11.80 -14.82
N LEU A 30 4.15 -12.47 -13.72
CA LEU A 30 4.60 -13.83 -13.42
C LEU A 30 4.20 -14.82 -14.53
N HIS A 31 2.95 -14.78 -14.98
CA HIS A 31 2.48 -15.63 -16.08
C HIS A 31 3.29 -15.46 -17.36
N ALA A 32 3.65 -14.22 -17.72
CA ALA A 32 4.51 -13.94 -18.87
C ALA A 32 5.93 -14.52 -18.72
N LYS A 33 6.35 -14.89 -17.50
CA LYS A 33 7.63 -15.52 -17.18
C LYS A 33 7.51 -17.01 -16.87
N SER A 34 6.35 -17.64 -17.16
CA SER A 34 6.07 -19.03 -16.80
C SER A 34 6.19 -19.31 -15.30
N LEU A 35 5.84 -18.29 -14.50
CA LEU A 35 5.74 -18.36 -13.05
C LEU A 35 4.29 -18.13 -12.63
N TYR A 36 3.92 -18.53 -11.41
CA TYR A 36 2.61 -18.20 -10.86
C TYR A 36 2.67 -17.97 -9.35
N PHE A 37 1.68 -17.23 -8.83
CA PHE A 37 1.54 -16.97 -7.41
C PHE A 37 0.58 -17.97 -6.78
N ASN A 38 1.06 -18.66 -5.73
CA ASN A 38 0.27 -19.60 -4.96
C ASN A 38 -0.30 -18.93 -3.71
N TRP A 39 -1.57 -18.64 -3.70
CA TRP A 39 -2.29 -17.87 -2.69
C TRP A 39 -2.43 -18.59 -1.32
N LYS A 40 -1.29 -18.95 -0.68
CA LYS A 40 -1.28 -19.56 0.67
C LYS A 40 -1.10 -18.56 1.79
N SER A 41 -0.46 -17.42 1.51
CA SER A 41 -0.19 -16.34 2.48
C SER A 41 0.12 -15.03 1.77
N TYR A 42 0.23 -13.94 2.55
CA TYR A 42 0.69 -12.62 2.08
C TYR A 42 2.17 -12.59 1.66
N ALA A 43 2.99 -13.57 2.04
CA ALA A 43 4.41 -13.57 1.76
C ALA A 43 4.67 -13.90 0.28
N LEU A 44 5.65 -13.24 -0.34
CA LEU A 44 6.15 -13.65 -1.66
C LEU A 44 6.98 -14.93 -1.56
N GLU A 45 7.75 -15.07 -0.48
CA GLU A 45 8.55 -16.26 -0.21
C GLU A 45 7.67 -17.50 -0.02
N GLY A 46 7.99 -18.56 -0.76
CA GLY A 46 7.23 -19.80 -0.79
C GLY A 46 5.94 -19.76 -1.62
N ASN A 47 5.55 -18.60 -2.17
CA ASN A 47 4.33 -18.45 -2.96
C ASN A 47 4.57 -18.16 -4.45
N ILE A 48 5.78 -17.85 -4.88
CA ILE A 48 6.11 -17.75 -6.31
C ILE A 48 6.67 -19.09 -6.76
N LEU A 49 5.96 -19.76 -7.65
CA LEU A 49 6.29 -21.11 -8.12
C LEU A 49 6.59 -21.10 -9.62
N ASN A 50 7.44 -22.05 -10.05
CA ASN A 50 7.69 -22.33 -11.45
C ASN A 50 6.72 -23.42 -11.99
N ASN A 51 6.81 -23.73 -13.26
CA ASN A 51 5.95 -24.76 -13.92
C ASN A 51 6.09 -26.17 -13.37
N LYS A 52 7.12 -26.44 -12.54
CA LYS A 52 7.30 -27.72 -11.83
C LYS A 52 6.75 -27.69 -10.41
N ASN A 53 6.03 -26.63 -10.02
CA ASN A 53 5.55 -26.38 -8.66
C ASN A 53 6.68 -26.18 -7.62
N GLU A 54 7.87 -25.80 -8.06
CA GLU A 54 8.98 -25.51 -7.17
C GLU A 54 8.97 -24.01 -6.80
N ALA A 55 9.15 -23.69 -5.52
CA ALA A 55 9.21 -22.33 -5.06
C ALA A 55 10.54 -21.67 -5.44
N LEU A 56 10.45 -20.41 -5.84
CA LEU A 56 11.64 -19.61 -6.08
C LEU A 56 12.41 -19.39 -4.79
N ASN A 57 13.74 -19.42 -4.87
CA ASN A 57 14.59 -19.05 -3.74
C ASN A 57 14.62 -17.51 -3.55
N LYS A 58 15.19 -17.06 -2.44
CA LYS A 58 15.21 -15.65 -2.04
C LYS A 58 15.85 -14.72 -3.09
N SER A 59 16.94 -15.15 -3.73
CA SER A 59 17.59 -14.37 -4.78
C SER A 59 16.67 -14.23 -5.99
N GLN A 60 16.10 -15.33 -6.45
CA GLN A 60 15.17 -15.34 -7.59
C GLN A 60 13.93 -14.48 -7.34
N ILE A 61 13.39 -14.49 -6.10
CA ILE A 61 12.28 -13.61 -5.70
C ILE A 61 12.71 -12.15 -5.79
N THR A 62 13.89 -11.82 -5.26
CA THR A 62 14.43 -10.45 -5.30
C THR A 62 14.60 -9.98 -6.74
N ASP A 63 15.13 -10.81 -7.61
CA ASP A 63 15.31 -10.48 -9.03
C ASP A 63 13.96 -10.33 -9.75
N THR A 64 13.01 -11.21 -9.46
CA THR A 64 11.65 -11.16 -10.02
C THR A 64 10.95 -9.86 -9.64
N ILE A 65 10.98 -9.48 -8.37
CA ILE A 65 10.39 -8.23 -7.88
C ILE A 65 11.10 -6.99 -8.44
N ASN A 66 12.43 -7.01 -8.51
CA ASN A 66 13.17 -5.90 -9.10
C ASN A 66 12.83 -5.71 -10.58
N ASN A 67 12.76 -6.80 -11.34
CA ASN A 67 12.39 -6.75 -12.75
C ASN A 67 10.93 -6.33 -12.93
N PHE A 68 10.01 -6.80 -12.09
CA PHE A 68 8.64 -6.34 -12.08
C PHE A 68 8.56 -4.81 -11.88
N PHE A 69 9.16 -4.28 -10.83
CA PHE A 69 9.15 -2.83 -10.60
C PHE A 69 9.86 -2.06 -11.71
N MET A 70 10.92 -2.62 -12.30
CA MET A 70 11.61 -1.97 -13.42
C MET A 70 10.70 -1.76 -14.62
N HIS A 71 9.86 -2.74 -14.95
CA HIS A 71 9.10 -2.75 -16.20
C HIS A 71 7.62 -2.35 -16.01
N GLU A 72 7.00 -2.67 -14.87
CA GLU A 72 5.56 -2.58 -14.68
C GLU A 72 5.11 -1.43 -13.77
N THR A 73 6.02 -0.76 -13.03
CA THR A 73 5.61 0.29 -12.06
C THR A 73 4.75 1.39 -12.69
N GLU A 74 5.04 1.78 -13.94
CA GLU A 74 4.36 2.89 -14.60
C GLU A 74 3.08 2.48 -15.35
N SER A 75 2.88 1.16 -15.54
CA SER A 75 1.75 0.57 -16.28
C SER A 75 0.71 -0.09 -15.39
N MET A 76 0.96 -0.18 -14.07
CA MET A 76 0.01 -0.76 -13.13
C MET A 76 -1.35 -0.07 -13.16
N SER A 77 -2.42 -0.87 -13.18
CA SER A 77 -3.78 -0.37 -13.04
C SER A 77 -4.02 0.21 -11.64
N LEU A 78 -4.95 1.14 -11.53
CA LEU A 78 -5.41 1.61 -10.23
C LEU A 78 -6.43 0.64 -9.62
N VAL A 79 -6.42 0.55 -8.31
CA VAL A 79 -7.55 0.03 -7.54
C VAL A 79 -8.77 0.91 -7.83
N GLU A 80 -9.92 0.27 -8.02
CA GLU A 80 -11.16 0.97 -8.34
C GLU A 80 -11.48 2.06 -7.31
N GLY A 81 -11.78 3.25 -7.79
CA GLY A 81 -12.13 4.40 -6.95
C GLY A 81 -10.94 5.13 -6.29
N ALA A 82 -9.72 4.59 -6.30
CA ALA A 82 -8.58 5.13 -5.55
C ALA A 82 -8.28 6.61 -5.85
N ALA A 83 -8.05 6.96 -7.13
CA ALA A 83 -7.69 8.33 -7.50
C ALA A 83 -8.79 9.34 -7.18
N ASN A 84 -10.05 8.98 -7.46
CA ASN A 84 -11.19 9.84 -7.16
C ASN A 84 -11.38 10.03 -5.66
N SER A 85 -11.23 8.97 -4.87
CA SER A 85 -11.36 9.02 -3.41
C SER A 85 -10.28 9.89 -2.78
N LEU A 86 -9.03 9.74 -3.21
CA LEU A 86 -7.93 10.60 -2.75
C LEU A 86 -8.19 12.08 -3.10
N LYS A 87 -8.73 12.36 -4.30
CA LYS A 87 -9.12 13.72 -4.70
C LYS A 87 -10.24 14.28 -3.82
N ILE A 88 -11.24 13.48 -3.46
CA ILE A 88 -12.32 13.89 -2.54
C ILE A 88 -11.73 14.17 -1.16
N LEU A 89 -10.96 13.22 -0.62
CA LEU A 89 -10.38 13.32 0.73
C LEU A 89 -9.40 14.50 0.86
N SER A 90 -8.67 14.85 -0.20
CA SER A 90 -7.71 15.97 -0.20
C SER A 90 -8.34 17.34 0.01
N LYS A 91 -9.65 17.49 -0.16
CA LYS A 91 -10.35 18.75 0.13
C LYS A 91 -10.31 19.09 1.62
N GLN A 92 -10.34 18.08 2.49
CA GLN A 92 -10.40 18.25 3.94
C GLN A 92 -9.20 17.67 4.69
N ASN A 93 -8.38 16.84 4.03
CA ASN A 93 -7.21 16.19 4.61
C ASN A 93 -5.93 16.54 3.85
N SER A 94 -4.80 16.58 4.53
CA SER A 94 -3.50 16.46 3.90
C SER A 94 -3.28 15.01 3.51
N ILE A 95 -2.81 14.73 2.29
CA ILE A 95 -2.55 13.37 1.83
C ILE A 95 -1.04 13.17 1.70
N ILE A 96 -0.56 12.04 2.21
CA ILE A 96 0.83 11.58 2.08
C ILE A 96 0.79 10.13 1.57
N ILE A 97 1.57 9.83 0.55
CA ILE A 97 1.75 8.46 0.07
C ILE A 97 3.03 7.90 0.68
N LEU A 98 2.92 6.74 1.34
CA LEU A 98 4.04 6.05 1.99
C LEU A 98 4.08 4.58 1.54
N SER A 99 4.98 4.25 0.61
CA SER A 99 5.04 2.92 -0.03
C SER A 99 6.34 2.19 0.25
N ASN A 100 6.25 0.89 0.46
CA ASN A 100 7.40 0.00 0.55
C ASN A 100 7.87 -0.41 -0.86
N ILE A 101 8.59 0.48 -1.53
CA ILE A 101 9.20 0.23 -2.82
C ILE A 101 10.72 0.40 -2.73
N PRO A 102 11.53 -0.45 -3.40
CA PRO A 102 12.98 -0.25 -3.44
C PRO A 102 13.34 1.13 -3.96
N PHE A 103 14.25 1.82 -3.28
CA PHE A 103 14.56 3.24 -3.49
C PHE A 103 14.94 3.57 -4.94
N LYS A 104 15.57 2.61 -5.63
CA LYS A 104 15.93 2.74 -7.06
C LYS A 104 14.73 2.90 -8.01
N PHE A 105 13.51 2.59 -7.56
CA PHE A 105 12.26 2.76 -8.32
C PHE A 105 11.42 3.96 -7.86
N TYR A 106 11.95 4.79 -6.97
CA TYR A 106 11.27 5.97 -6.44
C TYR A 106 10.71 6.86 -7.55
N GLU A 107 11.55 7.26 -8.52
CA GLU A 107 11.12 8.14 -9.61
C GLU A 107 10.07 7.48 -10.52
N LYS A 108 10.19 6.17 -10.79
CA LYS A 108 9.16 5.44 -11.57
C LYS A 108 7.80 5.46 -10.86
N ARG A 109 7.77 5.23 -9.54
CA ARG A 109 6.53 5.30 -8.75
C ARG A 109 5.94 6.71 -8.75
N LYS A 110 6.77 7.72 -8.61
CA LYS A 110 6.35 9.11 -8.66
C LYS A 110 5.75 9.48 -10.04
N VAL A 111 6.35 9.00 -11.12
CA VAL A 111 5.80 9.14 -12.48
C VAL A 111 4.45 8.42 -12.58
N ALA A 112 4.34 7.18 -12.09
CA ALA A 112 3.10 6.42 -12.09
C ALA A 112 1.97 7.15 -11.35
N LEU A 113 2.24 7.67 -10.15
CA LEU A 113 1.28 8.48 -9.39
C LEU A 113 0.83 9.72 -10.18
N LYS A 114 1.78 10.47 -10.74
CA LYS A 114 1.51 11.69 -11.50
C LYS A 114 0.68 11.42 -12.76
N LYS A 115 0.99 10.36 -13.51
CA LYS A 115 0.22 9.93 -14.71
C LYS A 115 -1.25 9.67 -14.38
N ASN A 116 -1.54 9.23 -13.17
CA ASN A 116 -2.89 8.94 -12.68
C ASN A 116 -3.54 10.12 -11.93
N GLY A 117 -2.97 11.34 -12.03
CA GLY A 117 -3.51 12.55 -11.40
C GLY A 117 -3.31 12.59 -9.87
N ILE A 118 -2.46 11.72 -9.31
CA ILE A 118 -2.17 11.63 -7.87
C ILE A 118 -0.89 12.44 -7.60
N ASN A 119 -1.04 13.72 -7.27
CA ASN A 119 0.06 14.67 -7.11
C ASN A 119 0.28 15.03 -5.62
N PHE A 120 0.32 14.01 -4.75
CA PHE A 120 0.57 14.20 -3.32
C PHE A 120 2.03 13.91 -2.98
N PRO A 121 2.54 14.40 -1.83
CA PRO A 121 3.85 14.01 -1.31
C PRO A 121 4.00 12.50 -1.25
N PHE A 122 5.11 11.99 -1.79
CA PHE A 122 5.40 10.57 -1.86
C PHE A 122 6.72 10.26 -1.16
N PHE A 123 6.71 9.23 -0.32
CA PHE A 123 7.89 8.72 0.38
C PHE A 123 8.02 7.22 0.13
N ALA A 124 9.23 6.80 -0.22
CA ALA A 124 9.60 5.38 -0.21
C ALA A 124 10.05 4.98 1.19
N ASN A 125 9.65 3.79 1.60
CA ASN A 125 10.02 3.18 2.88
C ASN A 125 10.56 1.77 2.64
N THR A 126 11.24 1.22 3.64
CA THR A 126 11.65 -0.19 3.66
C THR A 126 11.35 -0.79 5.02
N GLY A 127 10.73 -1.98 5.03
CA GLY A 127 10.37 -2.67 6.27
C GLY A 127 9.12 -2.09 6.96
N PRO A 128 9.04 -2.15 8.30
CA PRO A 128 7.90 -1.66 9.06
C PRO A 128 7.69 -0.16 8.90
N LYS A 129 6.44 0.28 8.63
CA LYS A 129 6.08 1.69 8.45
C LYS A 129 5.87 2.45 9.77
N GLY A 130 5.81 1.75 10.90
CA GLY A 130 5.46 2.35 12.20
C GLY A 130 6.31 3.57 12.56
N LYS A 131 7.65 3.47 12.48
CA LYS A 131 8.56 4.59 12.79
C LYS A 131 8.36 5.79 11.86
N ALA A 132 8.13 5.55 10.56
CA ALA A 132 7.87 6.62 9.60
C ALA A 132 6.56 7.33 9.91
N VAL A 133 5.50 6.58 10.20
CA VAL A 133 4.19 7.13 10.59
C VAL A 133 4.29 7.89 11.91
N LYS A 134 4.99 7.35 12.91
CA LYS A 134 5.23 8.06 14.18
C LYS A 134 5.94 9.38 13.95
N TYR A 135 7.02 9.41 13.17
CA TYR A 135 7.73 10.65 12.84
C TYR A 135 6.79 11.69 12.19
N LEU A 136 5.95 11.25 11.25
CA LEU A 136 4.95 12.13 10.62
C LEU A 136 3.91 12.60 11.65
N SER A 137 3.49 11.74 12.59
CA SER A 137 2.57 12.08 13.67
C SER A 137 3.14 13.14 14.60
N ASP A 138 4.42 13.04 14.96
CA ASP A 138 5.08 13.99 15.86
C ASP A 138 5.17 15.40 15.25
N ILE A 139 5.24 15.49 13.92
CA ILE A 139 5.25 16.78 13.17
C ILE A 139 3.83 17.36 13.03
N HIS A 140 2.81 16.48 12.93
CA HIS A 140 1.42 16.85 12.71
C HIS A 140 0.63 16.77 14.00
N LYS A 141 0.01 17.89 14.41
CA LYS A 141 -0.81 17.98 15.64
C LYS A 141 -2.27 17.59 15.42
N GLY A 142 -2.66 17.18 14.22
CA GLY A 142 -4.03 16.84 13.86
C GLY A 142 -4.33 15.34 13.93
N LYS A 143 -5.60 14.98 13.67
CA LYS A 143 -6.03 13.58 13.53
C LYS A 143 -5.26 12.93 12.38
N ILE A 144 -4.72 11.74 12.60
CA ILE A 144 -3.97 10.97 11.59
C ILE A 144 -4.71 9.69 11.27
N TRP A 145 -4.82 9.44 9.98
CA TRP A 145 -5.30 8.20 9.39
C TRP A 145 -4.15 7.49 8.70
N PHE A 146 -4.09 6.19 8.83
CA PHE A 146 -3.17 5.32 8.10
C PHE A 146 -3.96 4.22 7.42
N ILE A 147 -3.83 4.10 6.09
CA ILE A 147 -4.49 3.07 5.28
C ILE A 147 -3.45 2.20 4.58
N ASP A 148 -3.58 0.88 4.73
CA ASP A 148 -2.63 -0.11 4.21
C ASP A 148 -3.36 -1.46 4.06
N ASP A 149 -2.98 -2.28 3.09
CA ASP A 149 -3.55 -3.61 2.88
C ASP A 149 -2.93 -4.69 3.79
N SER A 150 -1.75 -4.40 4.34
CA SER A 150 -0.97 -5.35 5.11
C SER A 150 -1.31 -5.33 6.60
N PRO A 151 -1.85 -6.44 7.17
CA PRO A 151 -2.03 -6.58 8.62
C PRO A 151 -0.75 -6.35 9.43
N TYR A 152 0.41 -6.64 8.84
CA TYR A 152 1.72 -6.41 9.45
C TYR A 152 2.03 -4.92 9.57
N GLN A 153 1.76 -4.13 8.55
CA GLN A 153 1.99 -2.68 8.57
C GLN A 153 1.03 -1.98 9.54
N ILE A 154 -0.25 -2.36 9.52
CA ILE A 154 -1.26 -1.89 10.50
C ILE A 154 -0.77 -2.13 11.93
N LYS A 155 -0.32 -3.36 12.23
CA LYS A 155 0.27 -3.69 13.53
C LYS A 155 1.49 -2.81 13.85
N SER A 156 2.41 -2.65 12.89
CA SER A 156 3.63 -1.87 13.09
C SER A 156 3.33 -0.42 13.47
N VAL A 157 2.33 0.19 12.83
CA VAL A 157 1.91 1.57 13.12
C VAL A 157 1.29 1.67 14.51
N LYS A 158 0.36 0.78 14.88
CA LYS A 158 -0.30 0.80 16.19
C LYS A 158 0.64 0.56 17.36
N LEU A 159 1.73 -0.18 17.15
CA LEU A 159 2.74 -0.41 18.19
C LEU A 159 3.60 0.85 18.44
N GLU A 160 3.90 1.63 17.40
CA GLU A 160 4.70 2.85 17.52
C GLU A 160 3.86 4.07 17.89
N GLU A 161 2.62 4.17 17.37
CA GLU A 161 1.72 5.31 17.62
C GLU A 161 0.25 4.86 17.75
N LYS A 162 -0.19 4.74 18.99
CA LYS A 162 -1.54 4.23 19.31
C LYS A 162 -2.68 5.14 18.88
N ASN A 163 -2.42 6.45 18.76
CA ASN A 163 -3.43 7.47 18.45
C ASN A 163 -3.73 7.60 16.95
N VAL A 164 -2.94 6.92 16.08
CA VAL A 164 -3.22 6.87 14.64
C VAL A 164 -4.45 6.00 14.40
N ASN A 165 -5.43 6.52 13.67
CA ASN A 165 -6.59 5.73 13.23
C ASN A 165 -6.16 4.86 12.04
N THR A 166 -6.33 3.56 12.16
CA THR A 166 -5.86 2.60 11.15
C THR A 166 -7.02 1.99 10.37
N ILE A 167 -6.84 1.93 9.05
CA ILE A 167 -7.76 1.25 8.14
C ILE A 167 -7.00 0.12 7.46
N LEU A 168 -7.42 -1.12 7.70
CA LEU A 168 -6.98 -2.26 6.91
C LEU A 168 -7.86 -2.32 5.66
N PHE A 169 -7.30 -1.91 4.53
CA PHE A 169 -7.98 -1.90 3.24
C PHE A 169 -7.58 -3.12 2.41
N VAL A 170 -8.52 -3.99 2.09
CA VAL A 170 -8.24 -5.19 1.30
C VAL A 170 -9.25 -5.31 0.17
N GLY A 171 -8.97 -4.62 -0.94
CA GLY A 171 -9.81 -4.64 -2.15
C GLY A 171 -9.71 -5.93 -2.96
N ASN A 172 -8.62 -6.67 -2.83
CA ASN A 172 -8.39 -7.92 -3.53
C ASN A 172 -9.02 -9.09 -2.76
N SER A 173 -10.01 -9.76 -3.36
CA SER A 173 -10.75 -10.86 -2.71
C SER A 173 -9.87 -12.09 -2.36
N LYS A 174 -8.80 -12.34 -3.12
CA LYS A 174 -7.86 -13.43 -2.81
C LYS A 174 -7.02 -13.09 -1.57
N LEU A 175 -6.60 -11.83 -1.41
CA LEU A 175 -5.93 -11.36 -0.19
C LEU A 175 -6.90 -11.37 1.00
N GLU A 176 -8.13 -10.92 0.81
CA GLU A 176 -9.15 -10.93 1.86
C GLU A 176 -9.38 -12.34 2.41
N ALA A 177 -9.44 -13.35 1.54
CA ALA A 177 -9.59 -14.75 1.93
C ALA A 177 -8.42 -15.28 2.81
N LEU A 178 -7.27 -14.63 2.79
CA LEU A 178 -6.12 -15.00 3.63
C LEU A 178 -6.19 -14.40 5.04
N ILE A 179 -7.10 -13.48 5.30
CA ILE A 179 -7.28 -12.86 6.62
C ILE A 179 -8.11 -13.78 7.51
N LYS A 180 -7.43 -14.54 8.37
CA LYS A 180 -8.05 -15.57 9.21
C LYS A 180 -8.80 -15.03 10.45
N SER A 181 -8.56 -13.78 10.84
CA SER A 181 -9.17 -13.17 12.03
C SER A 181 -9.17 -11.66 11.97
N LYS A 182 -10.09 -11.01 12.71
CA LYS A 182 -10.05 -9.55 12.89
C LYS A 182 -8.69 -9.14 13.45
N ASN A 183 -8.00 -8.26 12.71
CA ASN A 183 -6.75 -7.69 13.18
C ASN A 183 -7.03 -6.75 14.37
N LYS A 184 -6.58 -7.12 15.58
CA LYS A 184 -6.79 -6.34 16.81
C LYS A 184 -6.13 -4.94 16.80
N TYR A 185 -5.27 -4.69 15.83
CA TYR A 185 -4.60 -3.40 15.64
C TYR A 185 -5.28 -2.52 14.59
N CYS A 186 -6.34 -3.03 13.95
CA CYS A 186 -7.11 -2.33 12.95
C CYS A 186 -8.34 -1.68 13.60
N ASP A 187 -8.49 -0.36 13.48
CA ASP A 187 -9.68 0.33 13.97
C ASP A 187 -10.84 0.16 13.00
N HIS A 188 -10.56 0.15 11.69
CA HIS A 188 -11.53 0.00 10.62
C HIS A 188 -11.04 -0.99 9.56
N PHE A 189 -11.98 -1.77 9.02
CA PHE A 189 -11.76 -2.67 7.88
C PHE A 189 -12.61 -2.21 6.71
N SER A 190 -12.06 -2.21 5.51
CA SER A 190 -12.80 -1.92 4.29
C SER A 190 -12.21 -2.68 3.09
N ASN A 191 -13.04 -2.88 2.07
CA ASN A 191 -12.63 -3.43 0.77
C ASN A 191 -13.04 -2.53 -0.40
N LYS A 192 -13.61 -1.35 -0.12
CA LYS A 192 -14.00 -0.34 -1.10
C LYS A 192 -13.59 1.05 -0.66
N TRP A 193 -13.14 1.87 -1.60
CA TRP A 193 -12.73 3.23 -1.32
C TRP A 193 -13.87 4.14 -0.82
N GLU A 194 -15.11 3.89 -1.24
CA GLU A 194 -16.29 4.63 -0.79
C GLU A 194 -16.51 4.53 0.72
N ASP A 195 -16.19 3.36 1.30
CA ASP A 195 -16.30 3.17 2.75
C ASP A 195 -15.19 3.90 3.50
N ASN A 196 -13.98 3.97 2.91
CA ASN A 196 -12.89 4.79 3.47
C ASN A 196 -13.25 6.28 3.49
N ILE A 197 -13.88 6.80 2.42
CA ILE A 197 -14.35 8.20 2.39
C ILE A 197 -15.31 8.45 3.55
N LYS A 198 -16.32 7.59 3.72
CA LYS A 198 -17.30 7.73 4.83
C LYS A 198 -16.61 7.70 6.19
N THR A 199 -15.68 6.76 6.39
CA THR A 199 -14.97 6.59 7.66
C THR A 199 -14.07 7.79 7.99
N ILE A 200 -13.37 8.36 7.01
CA ILE A 200 -12.41 9.44 7.23
C ILE A 200 -13.08 10.80 7.39
N LEU A 201 -14.22 11.03 6.72
CA LEU A 201 -14.91 12.32 6.72
C LEU A 201 -15.95 12.47 7.85
N ASN A 202 -16.35 11.38 8.51
CA ASN A 202 -17.21 11.39 9.70
C ASN A 202 -16.36 11.43 10.98
#